data_797e0a0118f6ecbe0dcdfab164894887
#
_entry.id   797e0a0118f6ecbe0dcdfab164894887
#
_cell.length_a   1.000
_cell.length_b   1.000
_cell.length_c   1.000
_cell.angle_alpha   90.00
_cell.angle_beta   90.00
_cell.angle_gamma   90.00
#
_symmetry.space_group_name_H-M   'P 1'
#
loop_
_entity.id
_entity.type
_entity.pdbx_description
1 polymer ?
#
loop_
_entity_poly.entity_id
_entity_poly.type
_entity_poly.pdbx_seq_one_letter_code
_entity_poly.pdbx_strand_id
1 'polypeptide(L)'
;PINRCRNCGFPTVNKDGFRKTHVRLANRKKEEKIKELQEFIQRFSANASKSKQATSRKRALEKIELDDIKPSSRKYPYIDFRPFREIGNEVLSVENLSKTIDGVKVLDGLTFTLGREDKVALVGPNEQAKTVLFKILAGEMEPDEGSYKWGLTTTQSYFPKDNSAEFDNDDTIVDWLTQYSPEKDATYVRGFLGRMLFAGEDGVKKVRVLSGGEKVRCMLSKLMISGANVLMLDEPTDHLDMEAITALNTGLVKFPGVLIFSSRDHQIVQTTANRIMEIVGGKLIDKITSYDEYLANDEMARKRFVFSVSEKQAEDN
;
A
#
# COMPACT_ATOMS: atom_id res chain seq x y z
N PRO A 1 -12.04 -17.84 17.59
CA PRO A 1 -13.41 -17.35 17.56
C PRO A 1 -13.35 -15.83 17.45
N ILE A 2 -13.76 -15.31 16.27
CA ILE A 2 -13.82 -13.87 16.01
C ILE A 2 -15.03 -13.35 16.80
N ASN A 3 -14.79 -12.54 17.82
CA ASN A 3 -15.86 -11.87 18.56
C ASN A 3 -16.56 -10.87 17.64
N ARG A 4 -17.85 -11.08 17.41
CA ARG A 4 -18.69 -10.16 16.64
C ARG A 4 -19.51 -9.27 17.59
N CYS A 5 -19.71 -8.01 17.20
CA CYS A 5 -20.59 -7.11 17.95
C CYS A 5 -22.03 -7.61 17.94
N ARG A 6 -22.68 -7.68 19.09
CA ARG A 6 -24.08 -8.15 19.24
C ARG A 6 -25.10 -7.27 18.53
N ASN A 7 -24.80 -5.99 18.27
CA ASN A 7 -25.75 -5.04 17.67
C ASN A 7 -25.61 -4.82 16.16
N CYS A 8 -24.46 -5.12 15.55
CA CYS A 8 -24.22 -4.83 14.14
C CYS A 8 -23.51 -5.97 13.37
N GLY A 9 -23.18 -7.09 14.05
CA GLY A 9 -22.57 -8.26 13.42
C GLY A 9 -21.11 -8.14 12.96
N PHE A 10 -20.49 -6.96 13.07
CA PHE A 10 -19.11 -6.73 12.64
C PHE A 10 -18.08 -7.39 13.58
N PRO A 11 -16.95 -7.88 13.03
CA PRO A 11 -15.87 -8.43 13.84
C PRO A 11 -15.28 -7.36 14.76
N THR A 12 -15.14 -7.67 16.05
CA THR A 12 -14.52 -6.78 17.04
C THR A 12 -13.01 -6.93 16.97
N VAL A 13 -12.35 -6.05 16.23
CA VAL A 13 -10.89 -6.08 16.10
C VAL A 13 -10.20 -5.25 17.18
N ASN A 14 -10.89 -4.26 17.77
CA ASN A 14 -10.40 -3.47 18.91
C ASN A 14 -11.52 -2.57 19.45
N LYS A 15 -11.70 -2.47 20.79
CA LYS A 15 -12.74 -1.65 21.40
C LYS A 15 -12.67 -0.17 20.96
N ASP A 16 -11.47 0.38 20.78
CA ASP A 16 -11.28 1.78 20.39
C ASP A 16 -11.53 2.03 18.89
N GLY A 17 -11.10 1.14 18.01
CA GLY A 17 -11.37 1.21 16.57
C GLY A 17 -12.88 1.09 16.28
N PHE A 18 -13.55 0.15 16.96
CA PHE A 18 -14.99 -0.02 16.86
C PHE A 18 -15.76 1.25 17.31
N ARG A 19 -15.39 1.82 18.46
CA ARG A 19 -15.99 3.04 19.00
C ARG A 19 -15.84 4.22 18.02
N LYS A 20 -14.65 4.39 17.41
CA LYS A 20 -14.39 5.45 16.42
C LYS A 20 -15.20 5.27 15.15
N THR A 21 -15.33 4.06 14.64
CA THR A 21 -16.13 3.77 13.44
C THR A 21 -17.61 4.04 13.70
N HIS A 22 -18.13 3.66 14.87
CA HIS A 22 -19.51 3.96 15.27
C HIS A 22 -19.76 5.45 15.41
N VAL A 23 -18.83 6.20 16.04
CA VAL A 23 -18.94 7.66 16.19
C VAL A 23 -18.90 8.36 14.82
N ARG A 24 -18.01 7.91 13.90
CA ARG A 24 -17.97 8.45 12.53
C ARG A 24 -19.25 8.20 11.76
N LEU A 25 -19.82 6.99 11.84
CA LEU A 25 -21.10 6.68 11.19
C LEU A 25 -22.26 7.48 11.79
N ALA A 26 -22.28 7.66 13.12
CA ALA A 26 -23.26 8.47 13.81
C ALA A 26 -23.13 9.96 13.41
N ASN A 27 -21.90 10.48 13.39
CA ASN A 27 -21.64 11.86 12.96
C ASN A 27 -22.02 12.09 11.51
N ARG A 28 -21.71 11.16 10.59
CA ARG A 28 -22.13 11.27 9.19
C ARG A 28 -23.65 11.41 9.04
N LYS A 29 -24.43 10.59 9.76
CA LYS A 29 -25.90 10.72 9.78
C LYS A 29 -26.36 12.05 10.35
N LYS A 30 -25.69 12.55 11.39
CA LYS A 30 -25.97 13.87 11.96
C LYS A 30 -25.63 14.99 10.97
N GLU A 31 -24.51 14.90 10.25
CA GLU A 31 -24.10 15.87 9.21
C GLU A 31 -25.07 15.91 8.04
N GLU A 32 -25.54 14.75 7.55
CA GLU A 32 -26.59 14.67 6.54
C GLU A 32 -27.88 15.36 7.02
N LYS A 33 -28.26 15.12 8.27
CA LYS A 33 -29.43 15.76 8.89
C LYS A 33 -29.26 17.27 9.07
N ILE A 34 -28.09 17.74 9.47
CA ILE A 34 -27.75 19.17 9.56
C ILE A 34 -27.91 19.83 8.18
N LYS A 35 -27.38 19.20 7.13
CA LYS A 35 -27.46 19.70 5.76
C LYS A 35 -28.91 19.83 5.28
N GLU A 36 -29.74 18.81 5.49
CA GLU A 36 -31.19 18.85 5.18
C GLU A 36 -31.91 20.00 5.90
N LEU A 37 -31.63 20.18 7.20
CA LEU A 37 -32.24 21.23 7.99
C LEU A 37 -31.80 22.62 7.53
N GLN A 38 -30.51 22.80 7.20
CA GLN A 38 -29.95 24.05 6.68
C GLN A 38 -30.59 24.42 5.33
N GLU A 39 -30.66 23.48 4.40
CA GLU A 39 -31.28 23.69 3.09
C GLU A 39 -32.75 24.07 3.21
N PHE A 40 -33.50 23.43 4.13
CA PHE A 40 -34.88 23.79 4.38
C PHE A 40 -35.02 25.20 4.96
N ILE A 41 -34.18 25.53 5.96
CA ILE A 41 -34.20 26.87 6.59
C ILE A 41 -33.88 27.93 5.55
N GLN A 42 -32.86 27.73 4.73
CA GLN A 42 -32.45 28.67 3.68
C GLN A 42 -33.57 28.88 2.65
N ARG A 43 -34.23 27.81 2.24
CA ARG A 43 -35.29 27.83 1.22
C ARG A 43 -36.61 28.50 1.70
N PHE A 44 -36.92 28.40 2.97
CA PHE A 44 -38.22 28.79 3.53
C PHE A 44 -38.18 29.88 4.63
N SER A 45 -37.01 30.42 4.95
CA SER A 45 -36.85 31.46 5.97
C SER A 45 -37.63 32.76 5.67
N ALA A 46 -37.77 33.12 4.39
CA ALA A 46 -38.48 34.31 3.94
C ALA A 46 -39.98 34.10 3.70
N ASN A 47 -40.50 32.87 3.84
CA ASN A 47 -41.90 32.55 3.55
C ASN A 47 -42.75 32.63 4.81
N ALA A 48 -43.64 33.62 4.89
CA ALA A 48 -44.48 33.88 6.06
C ALA A 48 -45.35 32.69 6.48
N SER A 49 -45.88 31.88 5.53
CA SER A 49 -46.70 30.71 5.83
C SER A 49 -45.94 29.53 6.41
N LYS A 50 -44.63 29.46 6.17
CA LYS A 50 -43.73 28.39 6.66
C LYS A 50 -42.77 28.84 7.74
N SER A 51 -42.83 30.10 8.18
CA SER A 51 -41.96 30.69 9.20
C SER A 51 -41.91 29.88 10.50
N LYS A 52 -43.07 29.43 10.99
CA LYS A 52 -43.16 28.58 12.22
C LYS A 52 -42.40 27.25 12.04
N GLN A 53 -42.47 26.64 10.83
CA GLN A 53 -41.74 25.41 10.53
C GLN A 53 -40.23 25.64 10.40
N ALA A 54 -39.81 26.75 9.81
CA ALA A 54 -38.42 27.13 9.73
C ALA A 54 -37.81 27.37 11.12
N THR A 55 -38.55 28.05 12.00
CA THR A 55 -38.13 28.30 13.40
C THR A 55 -38.04 26.99 14.20
N SER A 56 -38.99 26.07 14.04
CA SER A 56 -38.93 24.76 14.69
C SER A 56 -37.72 23.96 14.24
N ARG A 57 -37.39 23.99 12.94
CA ARG A 57 -36.20 23.29 12.37
C ARG A 57 -34.89 23.96 12.78
N LYS A 58 -34.87 25.29 12.94
CA LYS A 58 -33.72 26.01 13.50
C LYS A 58 -33.42 25.55 14.94
N ARG A 59 -34.46 25.43 15.78
CA ARG A 59 -34.30 24.87 17.14
C ARG A 59 -33.86 23.40 17.13
N ALA A 60 -34.28 22.60 16.15
CA ALA A 60 -33.84 21.24 16.01
C ALA A 60 -32.35 21.15 15.58
N LEU A 61 -31.90 22.08 14.71
CA LEU A 61 -30.50 22.20 14.30
C LEU A 61 -29.60 22.55 15.49
N GLU A 62 -30.02 23.50 16.34
CA GLU A 62 -29.28 23.93 17.54
C GLU A 62 -29.10 22.81 18.58
N LYS A 63 -29.92 21.76 18.54
CA LYS A 63 -29.86 20.61 19.45
C LYS A 63 -28.99 19.46 18.92
N ILE A 64 -28.52 19.52 17.66
CA ILE A 64 -27.69 18.48 17.10
C ILE A 64 -26.25 18.78 17.46
N GLU A 65 -25.70 18.05 18.42
CA GLU A 65 -24.30 18.05 18.76
C GLU A 65 -23.59 16.90 18.02
N LEU A 66 -22.50 17.23 17.36
CA LEU A 66 -21.58 16.22 16.82
C LEU A 66 -20.75 15.64 17.96
N ASP A 67 -20.64 14.33 18.03
CA ASP A 67 -19.79 13.69 19.02
C ASP A 67 -18.33 14.02 18.74
N ASP A 68 -17.65 14.55 19.75
CA ASP A 68 -16.24 14.92 19.65
C ASP A 68 -15.39 13.65 19.50
N ILE A 69 -14.82 13.46 18.32
CA ILE A 69 -13.86 12.40 18.07
C ILE A 69 -12.52 12.92 18.58
N LYS A 70 -12.20 12.63 19.85
CA LYS A 70 -10.87 12.94 20.38
C LYS A 70 -9.81 12.48 19.39
N PRO A 71 -8.89 13.37 18.95
CA PRO A 71 -7.80 12.96 18.09
C PRO A 71 -7.07 11.78 18.75
N SER A 72 -6.69 10.80 17.95
CA SER A 72 -5.94 9.68 18.47
C SER A 72 -4.65 10.20 19.08
N SER A 73 -4.35 9.85 20.32
CA SER A 73 -3.05 10.12 20.94
C SER A 73 -1.92 9.30 20.28
N ARG A 74 -2.29 8.35 19.41
CA ARG A 74 -1.33 7.55 18.65
C ARG A 74 -0.71 8.40 17.56
N LYS A 75 0.61 8.39 17.52
CA LYS A 75 1.37 9.04 16.47
C LYS A 75 1.34 8.18 15.22
N TYR A 76 1.15 8.80 14.06
CA TYR A 76 1.19 8.14 12.75
C TYR A 76 2.54 8.41 12.10
N PRO A 77 3.19 7.42 11.47
CA PRO A 77 4.35 7.70 10.64
C PRO A 77 3.91 8.54 9.44
N TYR A 78 4.76 9.49 9.03
CA TYR A 78 4.52 10.30 7.85
C TYR A 78 5.25 9.68 6.66
N ILE A 79 4.49 9.09 5.74
CA ILE A 79 5.02 8.44 4.54
C ILE A 79 4.63 9.26 3.32
N ASP A 80 5.65 9.76 2.61
CA ASP A 80 5.51 10.60 1.42
C ASP A 80 6.69 10.33 0.48
N PHE A 81 6.42 9.62 -0.60
CA PHE A 81 7.42 9.24 -1.59
C PHE A 81 7.53 10.34 -2.67
N ARG A 82 8.69 10.99 -2.75
CA ARG A 82 8.97 12.08 -3.70
C ARG A 82 10.11 11.71 -4.62
N PRO A 83 9.85 11.45 -5.90
CA PRO A 83 10.90 11.22 -6.87
C PRO A 83 11.77 12.46 -7.04
N PHE A 84 13.10 12.27 -7.17
CA PHE A 84 14.03 13.35 -7.51
C PHE A 84 14.09 13.63 -9.00
N ARG A 85 13.59 12.69 -9.82
CA ARG A 85 13.61 12.78 -11.27
C ARG A 85 12.25 12.39 -11.84
N GLU A 86 11.81 13.12 -12.86
CA GLU A 86 10.63 12.71 -13.63
C GLU A 86 10.89 11.42 -14.41
N ILE A 87 9.85 10.61 -14.52
CA ILE A 87 9.89 9.34 -15.23
C ILE A 87 9.44 9.51 -16.69
N GLY A 88 10.16 8.89 -17.64
CA GLY A 88 9.78 8.85 -19.03
C GLY A 88 8.64 7.88 -19.33
N ASN A 89 8.23 7.79 -20.60
CA ASN A 89 7.12 6.93 -21.01
C ASN A 89 7.47 5.44 -21.00
N GLU A 90 8.71 5.09 -21.37
CA GLU A 90 9.21 3.74 -21.36
C GLU A 90 9.86 3.46 -20.00
N VAL A 91 9.23 2.63 -19.20
CA VAL A 91 9.68 2.35 -17.83
C VAL A 91 10.35 1.00 -17.72
N LEU A 92 9.71 -0.06 -18.19
CA LEU A 92 10.23 -1.43 -18.14
C LEU A 92 9.72 -2.23 -19.33
N SER A 93 10.60 -2.98 -19.97
CA SER A 93 10.26 -4.05 -20.93
C SER A 93 10.79 -5.38 -20.41
N VAL A 94 9.96 -6.40 -20.42
CA VAL A 94 10.29 -7.78 -20.06
C VAL A 94 9.88 -8.67 -21.21
N GLU A 95 10.80 -9.55 -21.66
CA GLU A 95 10.61 -10.43 -22.82
C GLU A 95 10.98 -11.87 -22.48
N ASN A 96 10.00 -12.76 -22.59
CA ASN A 96 10.15 -14.22 -22.40
C ASN A 96 10.91 -14.64 -21.13
N LEU A 97 10.67 -13.93 -20.03
CA LEU A 97 11.39 -14.13 -18.78
C LEU A 97 11.00 -15.45 -18.14
N SER A 98 11.98 -16.32 -17.89
CA SER A 98 11.77 -17.63 -17.23
C SER A 98 12.77 -17.84 -16.12
N LYS A 99 12.32 -18.51 -15.05
CA LYS A 99 13.16 -18.90 -13.91
C LYS A 99 12.70 -20.21 -13.29
N THR A 100 13.66 -21.08 -13.03
CA THR A 100 13.46 -22.36 -12.33
C THR A 100 14.14 -22.29 -10.97
N ILE A 101 13.43 -22.70 -9.93
CA ILE A 101 13.95 -22.81 -8.55
C ILE A 101 13.67 -24.23 -8.06
N ASP A 102 14.70 -24.89 -7.58
CA ASP A 102 14.63 -26.27 -7.06
C ASP A 102 13.93 -27.27 -8.01
N GLY A 103 14.15 -27.11 -9.32
CA GLY A 103 13.54 -27.94 -10.35
C GLY A 103 12.12 -27.54 -10.77
N VAL A 104 11.50 -26.57 -10.09
CA VAL A 104 10.17 -26.05 -10.44
C VAL A 104 10.31 -24.76 -11.24
N LYS A 105 9.67 -24.68 -12.40
CA LYS A 105 9.64 -23.48 -13.24
C LYS A 105 8.65 -22.45 -12.66
N VAL A 106 9.13 -21.57 -11.80
CA VAL A 106 8.30 -20.59 -11.08
C VAL A 106 7.89 -19.41 -11.94
N LEU A 107 8.66 -19.08 -12.99
CA LEU A 107 8.33 -18.10 -14.03
C LEU A 107 8.55 -18.77 -15.40
N ASP A 108 7.58 -18.65 -16.29
CA ASP A 108 7.61 -19.33 -17.59
C ASP A 108 7.16 -18.39 -18.71
N GLY A 109 8.15 -17.77 -19.38
CA GLY A 109 7.96 -16.92 -20.55
C GLY A 109 7.16 -15.65 -20.29
N LEU A 110 7.37 -14.97 -19.17
CA LEU A 110 6.69 -13.71 -18.86
C LEU A 110 7.10 -12.62 -19.83
N THR A 111 6.11 -11.96 -20.44
CA THR A 111 6.32 -10.84 -21.35
C THR A 111 5.32 -9.74 -21.03
N PHE A 112 5.83 -8.55 -20.70
CA PHE A 112 5.02 -7.37 -20.42
C PHE A 112 5.84 -6.09 -20.50
N THR A 113 5.17 -4.95 -20.58
CA THR A 113 5.78 -3.62 -20.55
C THR A 113 5.09 -2.76 -19.51
N LEU A 114 5.83 -1.83 -18.89
CA LEU A 114 5.27 -0.84 -17.97
C LEU A 114 5.46 0.56 -18.50
N GLY A 115 4.42 1.37 -18.38
CA GLY A 115 4.39 2.79 -18.66
C GLY A 115 4.47 3.65 -17.40
N ARG A 116 4.56 4.95 -17.57
CA ARG A 116 4.77 5.93 -16.47
C ARG A 116 3.61 6.06 -15.47
N GLU A 117 2.42 5.58 -15.81
CA GLU A 117 1.23 5.69 -14.96
C GLU A 117 0.85 4.37 -14.28
N ASP A 118 1.65 3.31 -14.51
CA ASP A 118 1.32 1.98 -14.02
C ASP A 118 1.54 1.87 -12.51
N LYS A 119 0.50 1.43 -11.82
CA LYS A 119 0.51 0.96 -10.44
C LYS A 119 0.06 -0.48 -10.40
N VAL A 120 1.02 -1.37 -10.48
CA VAL A 120 0.81 -2.81 -10.66
C VAL A 120 0.75 -3.51 -9.32
N ALA A 121 -0.36 -4.18 -9.05
CA ALA A 121 -0.40 -5.18 -7.99
C ALA A 121 -0.04 -6.55 -8.57
N LEU A 122 1.00 -7.15 -8.03
CA LEU A 122 1.45 -8.49 -8.34
C LEU A 122 0.77 -9.47 -7.39
N VAL A 123 -0.15 -10.28 -7.91
CA VAL A 123 -0.96 -11.22 -7.13
C VAL A 123 -0.73 -12.65 -7.60
N GLY A 124 -1.33 -13.62 -6.93
CA GLY A 124 -1.23 -15.04 -7.28
C GLY A 124 -0.92 -15.91 -6.08
N PRO A 125 -1.19 -17.22 -6.19
CA PRO A 125 -1.04 -18.17 -5.09
C PRO A 125 0.42 -18.46 -4.74
N ASN A 126 1.34 -18.40 -5.71
CA ASN A 126 2.75 -18.70 -5.53
C ASN A 126 3.52 -17.45 -5.09
N GLU A 127 3.81 -17.35 -3.79
CA GLU A 127 4.58 -16.22 -3.23
C GLU A 127 6.04 -16.23 -3.71
N GLN A 128 6.62 -17.43 -3.91
CA GLN A 128 7.99 -17.55 -4.40
C GLN A 128 8.13 -16.96 -5.79
N ALA A 129 7.17 -17.20 -6.69
CA ALA A 129 7.18 -16.65 -8.03
C ALA A 129 7.17 -15.11 -8.02
N LYS A 130 6.37 -14.48 -7.14
CA LYS A 130 6.34 -13.02 -6.97
C LYS A 130 7.69 -12.48 -6.48
N THR A 131 8.23 -13.06 -5.42
CA THR A 131 9.54 -12.65 -4.87
C THR A 131 10.68 -12.85 -5.86
N VAL A 132 10.67 -13.96 -6.63
CA VAL A 132 11.67 -14.21 -7.67
C VAL A 132 11.61 -13.14 -8.77
N LEU A 133 10.40 -12.78 -9.22
CA LEU A 133 10.25 -11.68 -10.20
C LEU A 133 10.80 -10.35 -9.64
N PHE A 134 10.49 -10.00 -8.39
CA PHE A 134 11.05 -8.80 -7.76
C PHE A 134 12.57 -8.83 -7.71
N LYS A 135 13.18 -9.96 -7.30
CA LYS A 135 14.63 -10.10 -7.23
C LYS A 135 15.31 -9.98 -8.59
N ILE A 136 14.70 -10.54 -9.65
CA ILE A 136 15.22 -10.39 -11.01
C ILE A 136 15.16 -8.92 -11.43
N LEU A 137 14.03 -8.25 -11.26
CA LEU A 137 13.87 -6.84 -11.63
C LEU A 137 14.74 -5.89 -10.80
N ALA A 138 15.07 -6.27 -9.56
CA ALA A 138 16.01 -5.55 -8.70
C ALA A 138 17.49 -5.80 -9.07
N GLY A 139 17.75 -6.77 -9.94
CA GLY A 139 19.13 -7.15 -10.31
C GLY A 139 19.83 -8.04 -9.27
N GLU A 140 19.08 -8.61 -8.31
CA GLU A 140 19.61 -9.51 -7.29
C GLU A 140 19.66 -10.98 -7.76
N MET A 141 18.98 -11.29 -8.87
CA MET A 141 18.91 -12.64 -9.44
C MET A 141 18.88 -12.56 -10.96
N GLU A 142 19.64 -13.42 -11.62
CA GLU A 142 19.60 -13.54 -13.08
C GLU A 142 18.46 -14.47 -13.53
N PRO A 143 17.74 -14.15 -14.62
CA PRO A 143 16.79 -15.06 -15.24
C PRO A 143 17.52 -16.23 -15.90
N ASP A 144 16.83 -17.36 -16.09
CA ASP A 144 17.38 -18.50 -16.84
C ASP A 144 17.20 -18.29 -18.35
N GLU A 145 16.08 -17.66 -18.75
CA GLU A 145 15.77 -17.32 -20.13
C GLU A 145 15.10 -15.95 -20.21
N GLY A 146 15.18 -15.32 -21.36
CA GLY A 146 14.60 -14.01 -21.62
C GLY A 146 15.46 -12.86 -21.12
N SER A 147 14.88 -11.68 -21.14
CA SER A 147 15.57 -10.45 -20.73
C SER A 147 14.60 -9.41 -20.18
N TYR A 148 15.15 -8.43 -19.46
CA TYR A 148 14.42 -7.25 -19.07
C TYR A 148 15.27 -6.00 -19.23
N LYS A 149 14.63 -4.87 -19.46
CA LYS A 149 15.32 -3.59 -19.65
C LYS A 149 14.53 -2.47 -18.99
N TRP A 150 15.21 -1.76 -18.09
CA TRP A 150 14.71 -0.52 -17.52
C TRP A 150 14.92 0.67 -18.45
N GLY A 151 13.96 1.60 -18.44
CA GLY A 151 14.08 2.87 -19.17
C GLY A 151 15.21 3.75 -18.64
N LEU A 152 15.78 4.60 -19.49
CA LEU A 152 16.93 5.46 -19.17
C LEU A 152 16.67 6.47 -18.05
N THR A 153 15.41 6.82 -17.80
CA THR A 153 15.02 7.81 -16.80
C THR A 153 14.58 7.18 -15.48
N THR A 154 14.58 5.85 -15.39
CA THR A 154 14.13 5.13 -14.21
C THR A 154 15.21 5.07 -13.13
N THR A 155 14.76 5.23 -11.89
CA THR A 155 15.54 4.97 -10.68
C THR A 155 14.70 4.06 -9.79
N GLN A 156 15.20 2.86 -9.51
CA GLN A 156 14.47 1.84 -8.78
C GLN A 156 14.82 1.86 -7.30
N SER A 157 13.85 1.59 -6.45
CA SER A 157 14.08 1.25 -5.04
C SER A 157 13.25 0.02 -4.68
N TYR A 158 13.89 -0.96 -4.04
CA TYR A 158 13.30 -2.24 -3.72
C TYR A 158 13.12 -2.43 -2.22
N PHE A 159 11.94 -2.88 -1.84
CA PHE A 159 11.60 -3.33 -0.50
C PHE A 159 11.43 -4.85 -0.55
N PRO A 160 12.43 -5.64 -0.12
CA PRO A 160 12.36 -7.10 -0.14
C PRO A 160 11.44 -7.61 0.98
N LYS A 161 10.80 -8.76 0.74
CA LYS A 161 9.98 -9.46 1.73
C LYS A 161 10.81 -9.85 2.98
N ASP A 162 12.00 -10.40 2.75
CA ASP A 162 12.99 -10.62 3.82
C ASP A 162 14.06 -9.52 3.74
N ASN A 163 14.01 -8.62 4.71
CA ASN A 163 14.95 -7.51 4.83
C ASN A 163 16.01 -7.74 5.91
N SER A 164 16.17 -8.97 6.41
CA SER A 164 17.07 -9.28 7.53
C SER A 164 18.52 -8.95 7.22
N ALA A 165 18.97 -9.22 6.00
CA ALA A 165 20.34 -8.95 5.54
C ALA A 165 20.70 -7.46 5.56
N GLU A 166 19.73 -6.57 5.34
CA GLU A 166 19.94 -5.10 5.38
C GLU A 166 20.35 -4.59 6.77
N PHE A 167 19.98 -5.34 7.82
CA PHE A 167 20.16 -4.97 9.23
C PHE A 167 21.18 -5.84 9.97
N ASP A 168 21.91 -6.70 9.27
CA ASP A 168 22.95 -7.55 9.88
C ASP A 168 24.32 -6.82 9.92
N ASN A 169 24.32 -5.68 10.58
CA ASN A 169 25.51 -4.87 10.80
C ASN A 169 25.42 -4.07 12.11
N ASP A 170 26.51 -3.38 12.48
CA ASP A 170 26.62 -2.60 13.71
C ASP A 170 26.38 -1.10 13.53
N ASP A 171 25.88 -0.68 12.38
CA ASP A 171 25.58 0.74 12.14
C ASP A 171 24.48 1.24 13.08
N THR A 172 24.53 2.52 13.42
CA THR A 172 23.37 3.18 14.00
C THR A 172 22.30 3.40 12.94
N ILE A 173 21.02 3.59 13.34
CA ILE A 173 19.95 3.87 12.38
C ILE A 173 20.29 5.10 11.53
N VAL A 174 20.88 6.14 12.14
CA VAL A 174 21.28 7.37 11.41
C VAL A 174 22.37 7.05 10.39
N ASP A 175 23.42 6.33 10.78
CA ASP A 175 24.54 6.00 9.89
C ASP A 175 24.06 5.11 8.74
N TRP A 176 23.26 4.08 9.05
CA TRP A 176 22.66 3.20 8.07
C TRP A 176 21.82 3.97 7.05
N LEU A 177 20.92 4.86 7.49
CA LEU A 177 20.08 5.61 6.56
C LEU A 177 20.87 6.66 5.77
N THR A 178 21.94 7.22 6.35
CA THR A 178 22.81 8.21 5.69
C THR A 178 23.47 7.64 4.42
N GLN A 179 23.70 6.33 4.36
CA GLN A 179 24.28 5.67 3.17
C GLN A 179 23.42 5.86 1.92
N TYR A 180 22.10 5.92 2.11
CA TYR A 180 21.10 6.02 1.02
C TYR A 180 20.67 7.46 0.74
N SER A 181 21.08 8.41 1.57
CA SER A 181 20.71 9.82 1.43
C SER A 181 21.58 10.53 0.39
N PRO A 182 21.00 11.35 -0.50
CA PRO A 182 21.78 12.23 -1.37
C PRO A 182 22.53 13.30 -0.55
N GLU A 183 21.91 13.76 0.52
CA GLU A 183 22.52 14.69 1.48
C GLU A 183 23.10 13.90 2.65
N LYS A 184 24.44 13.92 2.80
CA LYS A 184 25.13 13.20 3.87
C LYS A 184 25.11 13.97 5.21
N ASP A 185 24.09 14.80 5.43
CA ASP A 185 23.89 15.53 6.67
C ASP A 185 23.03 14.74 7.67
N ALA A 186 23.56 14.54 8.86
CA ALA A 186 22.88 13.81 9.94
C ALA A 186 21.57 14.50 10.38
N THR A 187 21.49 15.85 10.30
CA THR A 187 20.29 16.60 10.66
C THR A 187 19.15 16.31 9.69
N TYR A 188 19.46 16.29 8.39
CA TYR A 188 18.51 15.92 7.33
C TYR A 188 17.96 14.50 7.52
N VAL A 189 18.85 13.53 7.74
CA VAL A 189 18.52 12.13 7.97
C VAL A 189 17.67 11.94 9.25
N ARG A 190 18.02 12.61 10.36
CA ARG A 190 17.22 12.60 11.59
C ARG A 190 15.83 13.19 11.40
N GLY A 191 15.67 14.17 10.52
CA GLY A 191 14.36 14.71 10.12
C GLY A 191 13.47 13.65 9.46
N PHE A 192 14.04 12.78 8.62
CA PHE A 192 13.31 11.63 8.05
C PHE A 192 12.92 10.61 9.13
N LEU A 193 13.85 10.21 9.95
CA LEU A 193 13.62 9.27 11.04
C LEU A 193 12.56 9.77 12.01
N GLY A 194 12.58 11.06 12.35
CA GLY A 194 11.55 11.67 13.21
C GLY A 194 10.14 11.57 12.63
N ARG A 195 9.99 11.73 11.30
CA ARG A 195 8.71 11.51 10.59
C ARG A 195 8.23 10.06 10.66
N MET A 196 9.17 9.11 10.75
CA MET A 196 8.90 7.68 10.89
C MET A 196 8.83 7.22 12.35
N LEU A 197 8.66 8.16 13.28
CA LEU A 197 8.51 7.93 14.72
C LEU A 197 9.76 7.38 15.43
N PHE A 198 10.93 7.62 14.86
CA PHE A 198 12.18 7.47 15.58
C PHE A 198 12.56 8.82 16.21
N ALA A 199 12.41 8.94 17.51
CA ALA A 199 12.59 10.20 18.21
C ALA A 199 13.75 10.12 19.21
N GLY A 200 14.44 11.25 19.42
CA GLY A 200 15.49 11.37 20.44
C GLY A 200 16.64 10.39 20.21
N GLU A 201 16.87 9.52 21.18
CA GLU A 201 17.97 8.56 21.18
C GLU A 201 17.73 7.32 20.29
N ASP A 202 16.55 7.15 19.70
CA ASP A 202 16.30 6.01 18.81
C ASP A 202 17.27 5.99 17.63
N GLY A 203 17.68 7.14 17.13
CA GLY A 203 18.62 7.25 16.00
C GLY A 203 20.01 6.65 16.25
N VAL A 204 20.43 6.50 17.52
CA VAL A 204 21.71 5.90 17.89
C VAL A 204 21.63 4.40 18.21
N LYS A 205 20.42 3.83 18.18
CA LYS A 205 20.26 2.36 18.27
C LYS A 205 20.95 1.68 17.11
N LYS A 206 21.55 0.54 17.36
CA LYS A 206 22.11 -0.31 16.31
C LYS A 206 20.99 -0.97 15.51
N VAL A 207 21.13 -1.04 14.17
CA VAL A 207 20.09 -1.59 13.30
C VAL A 207 19.80 -3.07 13.58
N ARG A 208 20.76 -3.83 14.07
CA ARG A 208 20.62 -5.26 14.42
C ARG A 208 19.62 -5.54 15.54
N VAL A 209 19.40 -4.57 16.47
CA VAL A 209 18.52 -4.75 17.63
C VAL A 209 17.09 -4.28 17.38
N LEU A 210 16.76 -3.85 16.16
CA LEU A 210 15.45 -3.33 15.83
C LEU A 210 14.39 -4.45 15.80
N SER A 211 13.22 -4.13 16.32
CA SER A 211 12.01 -4.96 16.14
C SER A 211 11.57 -5.02 14.68
N GLY A 212 10.75 -6.00 14.30
CA GLY A 212 10.26 -6.13 12.93
C GLY A 212 9.58 -4.87 12.41
N GLY A 213 8.72 -4.24 13.20
CA GLY A 213 8.06 -2.98 12.80
C GLY A 213 9.02 -1.79 12.69
N GLU A 214 10.08 -1.72 13.52
CA GLU A 214 11.13 -0.70 13.38
C GLU A 214 11.95 -0.93 12.11
N LYS A 215 12.32 -2.18 11.78
CA LYS A 215 13.01 -2.52 10.53
C LYS A 215 12.20 -2.09 9.31
N VAL A 216 10.90 -2.39 9.27
CA VAL A 216 10.01 -1.97 8.17
C VAL A 216 9.96 -0.44 8.07
N ARG A 217 9.84 0.30 9.17
CA ARG A 217 9.89 1.76 9.16
C ARG A 217 11.23 2.32 8.67
N CYS A 218 12.36 1.69 9.02
CA CYS A 218 13.66 2.03 8.46
C CYS A 218 13.71 1.80 6.96
N MET A 219 13.22 0.66 6.46
CA MET A 219 13.14 0.37 5.03
C MET A 219 12.28 1.38 4.29
N LEU A 220 11.12 1.76 4.82
CA LEU A 220 10.28 2.82 4.24
C LEU A 220 11.00 4.18 4.23
N SER A 221 11.80 4.47 5.27
CA SER A 221 12.65 5.67 5.29
C SER A 221 13.70 5.64 4.18
N LYS A 222 14.33 4.47 3.93
CA LYS A 222 15.27 4.25 2.82
C LYS A 222 14.62 4.53 1.47
N LEU A 223 13.40 4.01 1.24
CA LEU A 223 12.66 4.26 0.00
C LEU A 223 12.32 5.74 -0.19
N MET A 224 11.90 6.42 0.87
CA MET A 224 11.58 7.85 0.80
C MET A 224 12.81 8.72 0.54
N ILE A 225 13.94 8.44 1.21
CA ILE A 225 15.14 9.27 1.13
C ILE A 225 15.90 9.05 -0.17
N SER A 226 15.76 7.87 -0.80
CA SER A 226 16.38 7.55 -2.09
C SER A 226 15.80 8.33 -3.26
N GLY A 227 14.57 8.84 -3.14
CA GLY A 227 13.90 9.61 -4.19
C GLY A 227 13.71 8.87 -5.51
N ALA A 228 13.56 7.55 -5.46
CA ALA A 228 13.32 6.71 -6.63
C ALA A 228 11.97 7.03 -7.27
N ASN A 229 11.89 6.91 -8.61
CA ASN A 229 10.66 7.10 -9.37
C ASN A 229 9.96 5.78 -9.74
N VAL A 230 10.59 4.65 -9.42
CA VAL A 230 9.99 3.32 -9.45
C VAL A 230 10.16 2.66 -8.10
N LEU A 231 9.05 2.26 -7.48
CA LEU A 231 9.06 1.53 -6.23
C LEU A 231 8.64 0.08 -6.47
N MET A 232 9.44 -0.86 -5.97
CA MET A 232 9.15 -2.28 -5.96
C MET A 232 8.99 -2.73 -4.51
N LEU A 233 7.79 -3.21 -4.13
CA LEU A 233 7.46 -3.53 -2.75
C LEU A 233 6.94 -4.97 -2.64
N ASP A 234 7.69 -5.83 -1.96
CA ASP A 234 7.30 -7.23 -1.72
C ASP A 234 6.78 -7.38 -0.28
N GLU A 235 5.45 -7.46 -0.12
CA GLU A 235 4.72 -7.58 1.15
C GLU A 235 5.12 -6.51 2.19
N PRO A 236 5.05 -5.20 1.88
CA PRO A 236 5.55 -4.12 2.75
C PRO A 236 4.69 -3.91 4.00
N THR A 237 3.58 -4.61 4.13
CA THR A 237 2.63 -4.50 5.26
C THR A 237 2.93 -5.45 6.40
N ASP A 238 3.79 -6.44 6.17
CA ASP A 238 4.17 -7.38 7.21
C ASP A 238 4.83 -6.64 8.39
N HIS A 239 4.44 -6.99 9.61
CA HIS A 239 4.90 -6.37 10.86
C HIS A 239 4.52 -4.90 11.09
N LEU A 240 3.66 -4.30 10.27
CA LEU A 240 3.11 -2.96 10.50
C LEU A 240 1.82 -3.00 11.31
N ASP A 241 1.62 -1.98 12.15
CA ASP A 241 0.34 -1.74 12.80
C ASP A 241 -0.66 -1.06 11.84
N MET A 242 -1.93 -1.04 12.21
CA MET A 242 -3.01 -0.48 11.39
C MET A 242 -2.79 0.98 10.99
N GLU A 243 -2.17 1.75 11.87
CA GLU A 243 -1.86 3.16 11.67
C GLU A 243 -0.77 3.33 10.60
N ALA A 244 0.29 2.52 10.67
CA ALA A 244 1.37 2.53 9.70
C ALA A 244 0.91 1.99 8.33
N ILE A 245 0.06 0.95 8.29
CA ILE A 245 -0.57 0.45 7.05
C ILE A 245 -1.40 1.55 6.39
N THR A 246 -2.20 2.31 7.16
CA THR A 246 -3.00 3.43 6.64
C THR A 246 -2.12 4.55 6.09
N ALA A 247 -1.02 4.87 6.79
CA ALA A 247 -0.06 5.87 6.34
C ALA A 247 0.66 5.42 5.05
N LEU A 248 1.07 4.16 4.98
CA LEU A 248 1.68 3.56 3.79
C LEU A 248 0.71 3.62 2.60
N ASN A 249 -0.52 3.17 2.76
CA ASN A 249 -1.54 3.22 1.71
C ASN A 249 -1.72 4.66 1.18
N THR A 250 -1.83 5.64 2.08
CA THR A 250 -1.95 7.05 1.70
C THR A 250 -0.74 7.52 0.90
N GLY A 251 0.47 7.13 1.30
CA GLY A 251 1.71 7.46 0.59
C GLY A 251 1.78 6.82 -0.80
N LEU A 252 1.39 5.55 -0.93
CA LEU A 252 1.39 4.82 -2.21
C LEU A 252 0.35 5.39 -3.20
N VAL A 253 -0.85 5.71 -2.73
CA VAL A 253 -1.89 6.33 -3.58
C VAL A 253 -1.42 7.67 -4.15
N LYS A 254 -0.72 8.48 -3.34
CA LYS A 254 -0.20 9.80 -3.75
C LYS A 254 1.10 9.75 -4.55
N PHE A 255 1.79 8.62 -4.55
CA PHE A 255 3.08 8.50 -5.23
C PHE A 255 2.93 8.76 -6.74
N PRO A 256 3.64 9.74 -7.33
CA PRO A 256 3.48 10.09 -8.73
C PRO A 256 4.28 9.20 -9.70
N GLY A 257 5.12 8.30 -9.19
CA GLY A 257 5.93 7.37 -9.97
C GLY A 257 5.23 6.04 -10.23
N VAL A 258 5.99 5.11 -10.80
CA VAL A 258 5.54 3.74 -11.09
C VAL A 258 5.70 2.86 -9.85
N LEU A 259 4.70 2.04 -9.61
CA LEU A 259 4.65 1.13 -8.48
C LEU A 259 4.45 -0.31 -8.96
N ILE A 260 5.27 -1.23 -8.47
CA ILE A 260 5.06 -2.67 -8.57
C ILE A 260 5.06 -3.20 -7.15
N PHE A 261 3.96 -3.81 -6.70
CA PHE A 261 3.88 -4.27 -5.33
C PHE A 261 3.08 -5.56 -5.18
N SER A 262 3.43 -6.34 -4.17
CA SER A 262 2.60 -7.43 -3.66
C SER A 262 2.06 -7.06 -2.29
N SER A 263 0.83 -7.42 -1.99
CA SER A 263 0.25 -7.30 -0.65
C SER A 263 -0.91 -8.27 -0.46
N ARG A 264 -1.03 -8.81 0.75
CA ARG A 264 -2.20 -9.59 1.19
C ARG A 264 -3.34 -8.69 1.68
N ASP A 265 -3.08 -7.40 1.84
CA ASP A 265 -4.09 -6.42 2.25
C ASP A 265 -4.94 -6.00 1.04
N HIS A 266 -6.18 -6.51 0.99
CA HIS A 266 -7.14 -6.21 -0.07
C HIS A 266 -7.34 -4.69 -0.24
N GLN A 267 -7.39 -3.92 0.86
CA GLN A 267 -7.63 -2.49 0.81
C GLN A 267 -6.50 -1.74 0.10
N ILE A 268 -5.24 -2.12 0.36
CA ILE A 268 -4.09 -1.51 -0.33
C ILE A 268 -4.12 -1.83 -1.81
N VAL A 269 -4.37 -3.09 -2.19
CA VAL A 269 -4.45 -3.48 -3.60
C VAL A 269 -5.58 -2.71 -4.29
N GLN A 270 -6.78 -2.68 -3.71
CA GLN A 270 -7.95 -2.03 -4.29
C GLN A 270 -7.79 -0.52 -4.45
N THR A 271 -7.16 0.16 -3.50
CA THR A 271 -7.06 1.63 -3.50
C THR A 271 -5.86 2.16 -4.29
N THR A 272 -4.83 1.33 -4.49
CA THR A 272 -3.56 1.76 -5.09
C THR A 272 -3.39 1.28 -6.52
N ALA A 273 -3.76 0.03 -6.82
CA ALA A 273 -3.52 -0.56 -8.13
C ALA A 273 -4.49 -0.07 -9.20
N ASN A 274 -3.98 0.20 -10.40
CA ASN A 274 -4.75 0.41 -11.62
C ASN A 274 -4.52 -0.73 -12.64
N ARG A 275 -3.66 -1.68 -12.32
CA ARG A 275 -3.31 -2.83 -13.16
C ARG A 275 -3.00 -4.03 -12.28
N ILE A 276 -3.59 -5.18 -12.61
CA ILE A 276 -3.40 -6.43 -11.88
C ILE A 276 -2.60 -7.38 -12.75
N MET A 277 -1.51 -7.87 -12.21
CA MET A 277 -0.70 -8.94 -12.77
C MET A 277 -0.75 -10.15 -11.85
N GLU A 278 -1.26 -11.27 -12.33
CA GLU A 278 -1.36 -12.52 -11.56
C GLU A 278 -0.44 -13.58 -12.14
N ILE A 279 0.38 -14.19 -11.29
CA ILE A 279 1.24 -15.31 -11.66
C ILE A 279 0.59 -16.60 -11.17
N VAL A 280 0.19 -17.47 -12.12
CA VAL A 280 -0.41 -18.78 -11.86
C VAL A 280 0.27 -19.83 -12.74
N GLY A 281 0.78 -20.90 -12.14
CA GLY A 281 1.51 -21.97 -12.88
C GLY A 281 2.69 -21.42 -13.68
N GLY A 282 3.41 -20.43 -13.15
CA GLY A 282 4.50 -19.74 -13.83
C GLY A 282 4.07 -18.78 -14.94
N LYS A 283 2.81 -18.76 -15.35
CA LYS A 283 2.28 -17.90 -16.43
C LYS A 283 1.71 -16.59 -15.87
N LEU A 284 1.75 -15.56 -16.70
CA LEU A 284 1.25 -14.23 -16.37
C LEU A 284 -0.15 -13.99 -16.92
N ILE A 285 -1.05 -13.54 -16.05
CA ILE A 285 -2.33 -12.92 -16.42
C ILE A 285 -2.18 -11.42 -16.14
N ASP A 286 -2.37 -10.58 -17.14
CA ASP A 286 -2.17 -9.14 -17.06
C ASP A 286 -3.45 -8.42 -17.48
N LYS A 287 -3.96 -7.52 -16.63
CA LYS A 287 -5.19 -6.78 -16.87
C LYS A 287 -5.15 -5.38 -16.27
N ILE A 288 -5.44 -4.38 -17.08
CA ILE A 288 -5.65 -3.00 -16.60
C ILE A 288 -7.09 -2.91 -16.08
N THR A 289 -7.23 -2.92 -14.77
CA THR A 289 -8.53 -2.94 -14.07
C THR A 289 -8.34 -2.73 -12.57
N SER A 290 -9.40 -2.45 -11.83
CA SER A 290 -9.40 -2.48 -10.36
C SER A 290 -9.39 -3.92 -9.83
N TYR A 291 -9.01 -4.09 -8.56
CA TYR A 291 -8.88 -5.43 -8.00
C TYR A 291 -10.22 -6.16 -7.87
N ASP A 292 -11.27 -5.46 -7.44
CA ASP A 292 -12.61 -6.06 -7.30
C ASP A 292 -13.20 -6.47 -8.67
N GLU A 293 -13.00 -5.64 -9.70
CA GLU A 293 -13.41 -5.98 -11.07
C GLU A 293 -12.63 -7.18 -11.63
N TYR A 294 -11.32 -7.27 -11.30
CA TYR A 294 -10.48 -8.40 -11.67
C TYR A 294 -10.98 -9.70 -11.06
N LEU A 295 -11.33 -9.68 -9.78
CA LEU A 295 -11.83 -10.86 -9.06
C LEU A 295 -13.20 -11.31 -9.57
N ALA A 296 -14.06 -10.38 -9.97
CA ALA A 296 -15.39 -10.65 -10.51
C ALA A 296 -15.39 -11.10 -11.99
N ASN A 297 -14.24 -11.07 -12.68
CA ASN A 297 -14.15 -11.32 -14.11
C ASN A 297 -14.07 -12.83 -14.43
N ASP A 298 -15.09 -13.36 -15.13
CA ASP A 298 -15.18 -14.78 -15.49
C ASP A 298 -14.06 -15.24 -16.44
N GLU A 299 -13.59 -14.38 -17.34
CA GLU A 299 -12.47 -14.69 -18.25
C GLU A 299 -11.18 -14.92 -17.46
N MET A 300 -10.91 -14.06 -16.48
CA MET A 300 -9.74 -14.20 -15.60
C MET A 300 -9.85 -15.46 -14.74
N ALA A 301 -11.04 -15.77 -14.25
CA ALA A 301 -11.29 -17.01 -13.50
C ALA A 301 -10.99 -18.27 -14.33
N ARG A 302 -11.39 -18.27 -15.61
CA ARG A 302 -11.08 -19.37 -16.55
C ARG A 302 -9.59 -19.49 -16.84
N LYS A 303 -8.89 -18.39 -17.06
CA LYS A 303 -7.42 -18.38 -17.27
C LYS A 303 -6.68 -18.93 -16.04
N ARG A 304 -7.07 -18.51 -14.83
CA ARG A 304 -6.51 -19.06 -13.58
C ARG A 304 -6.68 -20.57 -13.51
N PHE A 305 -7.88 -21.06 -13.81
CA PHE A 305 -8.16 -22.50 -13.79
C PHE A 305 -7.27 -23.26 -14.78
N VAL A 306 -7.15 -22.80 -16.02
CA VAL A 306 -6.33 -23.45 -17.05
C VAL A 306 -4.86 -23.50 -16.62
N PHE A 307 -4.31 -22.40 -16.12
CA PHE A 307 -2.90 -22.33 -15.70
C PHE A 307 -2.61 -23.17 -14.44
N SER A 308 -3.55 -23.23 -13.48
CA SER A 308 -3.39 -24.07 -12.28
C SER A 308 -3.44 -25.57 -12.58
N VAL A 309 -4.19 -26.00 -13.61
CA VAL A 309 -4.23 -27.41 -14.03
C VAL A 309 -2.91 -27.78 -14.72
N SER A 310 -2.35 -26.87 -15.52
CA SER A 310 -1.05 -27.09 -16.17
C SER A 310 0.10 -27.25 -15.15
N GLU A 311 0.05 -26.48 -14.05
CA GLU A 311 1.02 -26.58 -12.95
C GLU A 311 0.99 -27.97 -12.30
N LYS A 312 -0.21 -28.47 -11.93
CA LYS A 312 -0.37 -29.79 -11.30
C LYS A 312 0.09 -30.93 -12.20
N GLN A 313 -0.14 -30.85 -13.51
CA GLN A 313 0.30 -31.86 -14.46
C GLN A 313 1.83 -31.85 -14.66
N ALA A 314 2.49 -30.72 -14.42
CA ALA A 314 3.95 -30.63 -14.48
C ALA A 314 4.62 -31.13 -13.19
N GLU A 315 3.92 -31.07 -12.04
CA GLU A 315 4.41 -31.64 -10.76
C GLU A 315 4.26 -33.18 -10.68
N ASP A 316 3.29 -33.75 -11.41
CA ASP A 316 3.01 -35.20 -11.44
C ASP A 316 3.87 -35.97 -12.46
N ASN A 317 4.71 -35.34 -13.29
CA ASN A 317 5.62 -35.93 -14.27
C ASN A 317 7.10 -35.74 -13.89
#